data_b1ece981ea5df99fc476446ebbc77f80
#
_entry.id   b1ece981ea5df99fc476446ebbc77f80
#
_cell.length_a   1.000
_cell.length_b   1.000
_cell.length_c   1.000
_cell.angle_alpha   90.00
_cell.angle_beta   90.00
_cell.angle_gamma   90.00
#
_symmetry.space_group_name_H-M   'P 1'
#
loop_
_entity.id
_entity.type
_entity.pdbx_description
1 polymer ?
#
loop_
_entity_poly.entity_id
_entity_poly.type
_entity_poly.pdbx_seq_one_letter_code
_entity_poly.pdbx_strand_id
1 'polypeptide(L)'
;MTACNVVRFRVKPGYEQRFIDEHRKARPKFKGFIGGSLVRTGDQTFCVVGEWRNFKSLAAARPQMIEILDTLREMLEDLGGGLGVTDPASGEVVARLAATKSAKKRPARARRKTSRVTARRKR
;
A
#
# COMPACT_ATOMS: atom_id res chain seq x y z
N MET A 1 10.29 16.44 3.86
CA MET A 1 9.66 15.37 4.66
C MET A 1 8.76 14.53 3.78
N THR A 2 8.84 13.24 3.95
CA THR A 2 7.95 12.36 3.21
C THR A 2 6.52 12.48 3.73
N ALA A 3 5.59 11.97 2.92
CA ALA A 3 4.18 11.97 3.27
C ALA A 3 3.60 10.63 2.92
N CYS A 4 2.50 10.28 3.56
CA CYS A 4 1.79 9.04 3.27
C CYS A 4 0.31 9.31 3.09
N ASN A 5 -0.31 8.52 2.23
CA ASN A 5 -1.77 8.48 2.19
C ASN A 5 -2.21 7.04 2.44
N VAL A 6 -3.34 6.92 3.11
CA VAL A 6 -3.93 5.63 3.43
C VAL A 6 -5.39 5.73 3.01
N VAL A 7 -5.86 4.77 2.20
CA VAL A 7 -7.23 4.79 1.72
C VAL A 7 -7.85 3.42 1.95
N ARG A 8 -8.96 3.39 2.68
CA ARG A 8 -9.66 2.15 3.00
C ARG A 8 -10.82 1.95 2.03
N PHE A 9 -11.03 0.69 1.64
CA PHE A 9 -12.08 0.29 0.70
C PHE A 9 -12.79 -0.96 1.18
N ARG A 10 -14.05 -1.11 0.75
CA ARG A 10 -14.75 -2.38 0.85
C ARG A 10 -15.14 -2.79 -0.57
N VAL A 11 -14.71 -3.97 -0.99
CA VAL A 11 -14.94 -4.47 -2.34
C VAL A 11 -16.17 -5.36 -2.34
N LYS A 12 -16.99 -5.25 -3.39
CA LYS A 12 -18.18 -6.09 -3.54
C LYS A 12 -17.79 -7.56 -3.61
N PRO A 13 -18.64 -8.44 -3.07
CA PRO A 13 -18.36 -9.88 -3.15
C PRO A 13 -18.17 -10.32 -4.60
N GLY A 14 -17.11 -11.10 -4.82
CA GLY A 14 -16.78 -11.61 -6.15
C GLY A 14 -15.84 -10.73 -6.94
N TYR A 15 -15.57 -9.51 -6.47
CA TYR A 15 -14.70 -8.59 -7.18
C TYR A 15 -13.30 -8.50 -6.56
N GLU A 16 -13.04 -9.27 -5.52
CA GLU A 16 -11.80 -9.12 -4.76
C GLU A 16 -10.56 -9.34 -5.61
N GLN A 17 -10.53 -10.43 -6.38
CA GLN A 17 -9.37 -10.73 -7.20
C GLN A 17 -9.18 -9.70 -8.31
N ARG A 18 -10.27 -9.26 -8.93
CA ARG A 18 -10.19 -8.24 -9.97
C ARG A 18 -9.62 -6.93 -9.41
N PHE A 19 -10.03 -6.58 -8.20
CA PHE A 19 -9.54 -5.37 -7.53
C PHE A 19 -8.02 -5.47 -7.30
N ILE A 20 -7.55 -6.63 -6.84
CA ILE A 20 -6.12 -6.87 -6.64
C ILE A 20 -5.37 -6.78 -7.96
N ASP A 21 -5.91 -7.43 -9.00
CA ASP A 21 -5.25 -7.47 -10.30
C ASP A 21 -5.14 -6.08 -10.92
N GLU A 22 -6.18 -5.25 -10.77
CA GLU A 22 -6.11 -3.89 -11.28
C GLU A 22 -5.00 -3.09 -10.62
N HIS A 23 -4.78 -3.31 -9.32
CA HIS A 23 -3.69 -2.63 -8.62
C HIS A 23 -2.33 -3.16 -9.06
N ARG A 24 -2.22 -4.46 -9.34
CA ARG A 24 -0.96 -5.04 -9.81
C ARG A 24 -0.55 -4.48 -11.16
N LYS A 25 -1.52 -4.22 -12.02
CA LYS A 25 -1.24 -3.69 -13.35
C LYS A 25 -0.96 -2.21 -13.35
N ALA A 26 -1.41 -1.51 -12.32
CA ALA A 26 -1.28 -0.06 -12.27
C ALA A 26 0.19 0.33 -12.19
N ARG A 27 0.55 1.34 -12.97
CA ARG A 27 1.90 1.91 -12.96
C ARG A 27 1.75 3.43 -12.93
N PRO A 28 1.26 3.97 -11.79
CA PRO A 28 0.99 5.41 -11.73
C PRO A 28 2.27 6.20 -11.88
N LYS A 29 2.19 7.26 -12.67
CA LYS A 29 3.34 8.13 -12.92
C LYS A 29 3.12 9.46 -12.22
N PHE A 30 2.83 9.38 -10.93
CA PHE A 30 2.65 10.59 -10.15
C PHE A 30 4.01 11.17 -9.78
N LYS A 31 4.15 12.48 -9.98
CA LYS A 31 5.37 13.16 -9.57
C LYS A 31 5.53 13.06 -8.06
N GLY A 32 6.69 12.61 -7.61
CA GLY A 32 6.97 12.49 -6.18
C GLY A 32 6.45 11.23 -5.52
N PHE A 33 5.81 10.33 -6.27
CA PHE A 33 5.35 9.06 -5.73
C PHE A 33 6.54 8.12 -5.55
N ILE A 34 6.72 7.58 -4.34
CA ILE A 34 7.82 6.69 -4.04
C ILE A 34 7.41 5.23 -4.19
N GLY A 35 6.19 4.90 -3.81
CA GLY A 35 5.70 3.54 -3.91
C GLY A 35 4.56 3.32 -2.95
N GLY A 36 3.96 2.13 -3.01
CA GLY A 36 2.85 1.83 -2.14
C GLY A 36 2.53 0.36 -2.11
N SER A 37 1.51 0.04 -1.33
CA SER A 37 1.06 -1.34 -1.15
C SER A 37 -0.45 -1.38 -1.09
N LEU A 38 -1.02 -2.46 -1.59
CA LEU A 38 -2.41 -2.78 -1.35
C LEU A 38 -2.42 -3.87 -0.28
N VAL A 39 -3.08 -3.60 0.82
CA VAL A 39 -3.11 -4.49 1.99
C VAL A 39 -4.52 -5.06 2.14
N ARG A 40 -4.63 -6.38 2.27
CA ARG A 40 -5.92 -7.00 2.57
C ARG A 40 -6.10 -6.98 4.09
N THR A 41 -7.17 -6.33 4.54
CA THR A 41 -7.46 -6.20 5.97
C THR A 41 -8.62 -7.09 6.42
N GLY A 42 -9.30 -7.71 5.48
CA GLY A 42 -10.41 -8.63 5.75
C GLY A 42 -10.84 -9.26 4.45
N ASP A 43 -11.89 -10.08 4.48
CA ASP A 43 -12.32 -10.80 3.28
C ASP A 43 -12.62 -9.86 2.11
N GLN A 44 -13.30 -8.76 2.38
CA GLN A 44 -13.70 -7.81 1.35
C GLN A 44 -13.07 -6.44 1.56
N THR A 45 -12.24 -6.28 2.58
CA THR A 45 -11.70 -4.97 2.95
C THR A 45 -10.24 -4.87 2.60
N PHE A 46 -9.87 -3.70 2.10
CA PHE A 46 -8.51 -3.43 1.62
C PHE A 46 -8.11 -2.03 2.02
N CYS A 47 -6.80 -1.81 2.06
CA CYS A 47 -6.24 -0.52 2.36
C CYS A 47 -5.07 -0.28 1.41
N VAL A 48 -5.07 0.87 0.74
CA VAL A 48 -3.92 1.29 -0.05
C VAL A 48 -3.08 2.20 0.82
N VAL A 49 -1.77 1.94 0.86
CA VAL A 49 -0.82 2.78 1.59
C VAL A 49 0.18 3.28 0.57
N GLY A 50 0.23 4.59 0.38
CA GLY A 50 1.17 5.18 -0.57
C GLY A 50 2.16 6.08 0.15
N GLU A 51 3.39 6.09 -0.34
CA GLU A 51 4.43 6.96 0.20
C GLU A 51 4.89 7.93 -0.87
N TRP A 52 5.11 9.18 -0.46
CA TRP A 52 5.37 10.29 -1.34
C TRP A 52 6.57 11.09 -0.85
N ARG A 53 7.27 11.72 -1.77
CA ARG A 53 8.43 12.53 -1.44
C ARG A 53 8.09 13.65 -0.47
N ASN A 54 6.94 14.27 -0.66
CA ASN A 54 6.45 15.31 0.24
C ASN A 54 4.93 15.42 0.11
N PHE A 55 4.32 16.15 1.03
CA PHE A 55 2.88 16.31 1.05
C PHE A 55 2.36 17.08 -0.17
N LYS A 56 3.13 18.02 -0.65
CA LYS A 56 2.75 18.82 -1.82
C LYS A 56 2.53 17.93 -3.04
N SER A 57 3.42 16.98 -3.27
CA SER A 57 3.30 16.03 -4.36
C SER A 57 2.05 15.17 -4.21
N LEU A 58 1.78 14.71 -3.00
CA LEU A 58 0.60 13.92 -2.71
C LEU A 58 -0.67 14.72 -3.04
N ALA A 59 -0.74 15.95 -2.55
CA ALA A 59 -1.90 16.80 -2.78
C ALA A 59 -2.09 17.10 -4.26
N ALA A 60 -1.00 17.32 -4.99
CA ALA A 60 -1.06 17.63 -6.41
C ALA A 60 -1.55 16.43 -7.23
N ALA A 61 -1.36 15.22 -6.74
CA ALA A 61 -1.76 14.02 -7.46
C ALA A 61 -3.23 13.64 -7.24
N ARG A 62 -3.93 14.31 -6.31
CA ARG A 62 -5.32 13.95 -6.00
C ARG A 62 -6.26 13.89 -7.20
N PRO A 63 -6.24 14.84 -8.14
CA PRO A 63 -7.13 14.72 -9.30
C PRO A 63 -6.88 13.45 -10.09
N GLN A 64 -5.62 13.07 -10.28
CA GLN A 64 -5.28 11.84 -11.00
C GLN A 64 -5.71 10.60 -10.21
N MET A 65 -5.58 10.64 -8.88
CA MET A 65 -6.02 9.54 -8.04
C MET A 65 -7.53 9.37 -8.11
N ILE A 66 -8.27 10.47 -8.18
CA ILE A 66 -9.73 10.41 -8.31
C ILE A 66 -10.11 9.79 -9.65
N GLU A 67 -9.40 10.11 -10.73
CA GLU A 67 -9.65 9.49 -12.03
C GLU A 67 -9.46 7.98 -11.98
N ILE A 68 -8.41 7.52 -11.29
CA ILE A 68 -8.18 6.08 -11.11
C ILE A 68 -9.31 5.47 -10.28
N LEU A 69 -9.71 6.14 -9.22
CA LEU A 69 -10.80 5.67 -8.38
C LEU A 69 -12.08 5.51 -9.20
N ASP A 70 -12.34 6.43 -10.11
CA ASP A 70 -13.55 6.36 -10.94
C ASP A 70 -13.61 5.07 -11.75
N THR A 71 -12.46 4.53 -12.14
CA THR A 71 -12.43 3.25 -12.87
C THR A 71 -12.67 2.06 -11.97
N LEU A 72 -12.58 2.24 -10.66
CA LEU A 72 -12.73 1.15 -9.69
C LEU A 72 -14.08 1.17 -8.99
N ARG A 73 -14.87 2.24 -9.12
CA ARG A 73 -16.08 2.44 -8.33
C ARG A 73 -17.09 1.31 -8.45
N GLU A 74 -17.18 0.70 -9.62
CA GLU A 74 -18.14 -0.37 -9.83
C GLU A 74 -17.86 -1.59 -8.95
N MET A 75 -16.63 -1.73 -8.48
CA MET A 75 -16.19 -2.83 -7.63
C MET A 75 -16.35 -2.54 -6.15
N LEU A 76 -16.71 -1.32 -5.78
CA LEU A 76 -16.65 -0.86 -4.40
C LEU A 76 -18.02 -0.70 -3.78
N GLU A 77 -18.09 -0.95 -2.46
CA GLU A 77 -19.29 -0.75 -1.68
C GLU A 77 -19.17 0.53 -0.86
N ASP A 78 -20.30 1.13 -0.56
CA ASP A 78 -20.36 2.28 0.33
C ASP A 78 -19.94 1.84 1.73
N LEU A 79 -19.06 2.61 2.34
CA LEU A 79 -18.53 2.31 3.68
C LEU A 79 -19.48 2.72 4.80
N GLY A 80 -20.52 3.52 4.47
CA GLY A 80 -21.45 4.00 5.46
C GLY A 80 -20.96 5.29 6.14
N GLY A 81 -21.80 5.83 7.00
CA GLY A 81 -21.43 7.00 7.77
C GLY A 81 -21.11 8.26 6.96
N GLY A 82 -21.60 8.31 5.71
CA GLY A 82 -21.34 9.46 4.85
C GLY A 82 -19.99 9.44 4.16
N LEU A 83 -19.21 8.35 4.30
CA LEU A 83 -17.88 8.26 3.71
C LEU A 83 -17.89 8.04 2.20
N GLY A 84 -18.94 7.39 1.67
CA GLY A 84 -18.96 6.96 0.29
C GLY A 84 -18.12 5.69 0.13
N VAL A 85 -17.42 5.56 -1.01
CA VAL A 85 -16.69 4.32 -1.30
C VAL A 85 -15.23 4.33 -0.83
N THR A 86 -14.75 5.43 -0.25
CA THR A 86 -13.37 5.52 0.25
C THR A 86 -13.34 6.17 1.62
N ASP A 87 -12.33 5.80 2.38
CA ASP A 87 -12.06 6.43 3.68
C ASP A 87 -10.57 6.82 3.67
N PRO A 88 -10.25 8.01 3.18
CA PRO A 88 -8.85 8.43 3.02
C PRO A 88 -8.33 9.16 4.23
N ALA A 89 -7.03 9.01 4.46
CA ALA A 89 -6.29 9.82 5.43
C ALA A 89 -4.92 10.09 4.83
N SER A 90 -4.38 11.26 5.07
CA SER A 90 -3.06 11.60 4.55
C SER A 90 -2.39 12.62 5.45
N GLY A 91 -1.07 12.63 5.41
CA GLY A 91 -0.31 13.57 6.20
C GLY A 91 1.17 13.38 6.02
N GLU A 92 1.94 14.24 6.67
CA GLU A 92 3.40 14.14 6.66
C GLU A 92 3.88 13.09 7.64
N VAL A 93 4.98 12.43 7.29
CA VAL A 93 5.63 11.49 8.20
C VAL A 93 6.39 12.33 9.22
N VAL A 94 5.99 12.23 10.47
CA VAL A 94 6.59 13.02 11.55
C VAL A 94 7.54 12.20 12.40
N ALA A 95 7.52 10.88 12.26
CA ALA A 95 8.44 9.99 12.96
C ALA A 95 8.48 8.66 12.24
N ARG A 96 9.62 8.02 12.25
CA ARG A 96 9.73 6.68 11.69
C ARG A 96 10.04 5.72 12.83
N LEU A 97 9.36 4.58 12.79
CA LEU A 97 9.55 3.54 13.80
C LEU A 97 10.67 2.62 13.31
N ALA A 98 11.76 2.59 14.04
CA ALA A 98 12.89 1.76 13.66
C ALA A 98 12.73 0.36 14.24
N ALA A 99 13.00 -0.65 13.42
CA ALA A 99 13.03 -2.02 13.88
C ALA A 99 14.30 -2.24 14.72
N THR A 100 14.24 -3.18 15.64
CA THR A 100 15.43 -3.54 16.40
C THR A 100 16.42 -4.23 15.47
N LYS A 101 17.71 -4.10 15.75
CA LYS A 101 18.73 -4.73 14.91
C LYS A 101 18.62 -6.24 14.88
N SER A 102 18.21 -6.84 15.97
CA SER A 102 18.07 -8.30 16.04
C SER A 102 17.07 -8.82 15.01
N ALA A 103 16.11 -8.04 14.62
CA ALA A 103 15.11 -8.45 13.64
C ALA A 103 15.68 -8.59 12.24
N LYS A 104 16.85 -8.04 11.98
CA LYS A 104 17.46 -8.08 10.66
C LYS A 104 18.29 -9.30 10.39
N LYS A 105 18.68 -9.97 11.40
CA LYS A 105 19.61 -11.07 11.20
C LYS A 105 19.00 -12.27 10.52
N ARG A 106 19.57 -12.29 10.32
CA ARG A 106 19.57 -13.35 9.84
C ARG A 106 19.54 -13.64 8.93
N PRO A 107 20.18 -13.40 8.90
CA PRO A 107 20.57 -13.88 7.95
C PRO A 107 20.53 -14.41 7.44
N ALA A 108 20.40 -14.40 7.20
CA ALA A 108 20.89 -14.96 6.60
C ALA A 108 20.76 -15.43 6.20
N ARG A 109 20.65 -15.76 6.40
CA ARG A 109 21.07 -16.36 5.93
C ARG A 109 20.68 -16.78 5.64
N ALA A 110 20.57 -16.76 5.80
CA ALA A 110 20.77 -17.24 5.47
C ALA A 110 20.43 -17.56 4.97
N ARG A 111 20.35 -17.43 5.43
CA ARG A 111 20.59 -17.78 4.72
C ARG A 111 20.53 -18.19 4.22
N ARG A 112 20.13 -18.19 4.16
CA ARG A 112 20.70 -18.54 3.54
C ARG A 112 20.75 -19.09 3.27
N LYS A 113 20.47 -19.06 3.35
CA LYS A 113 21.09 -19.58 2.97
C LYS A 113 21.21 -20.15 2.88
N THR A 114 21.33 -20.18 3.31
CA THR A 114 22.02 -20.60 3.03
C THR A 114 22.14 -21.13 3.04
N SER A 115 21.87 -21.23 3.07
CA SER A 115 22.59 -21.63 2.88
C SER A 115 22.81 -22.00 3.06
N ARG A 116 22.73 -21.76 3.37
CA ARG A 116 23.51 -22.01 3.21
C ARG A 116 23.57 -22.41 3.60
N VAL A 117 23.32 -22.48 3.57
CA VAL A 117 23.88 -22.81 3.67
C VAL A 117 23.84 -23.00 4.07
N THR A 118 23.98 -22.78 4.59
CA THR A 118 24.45 -22.77 4.49
C THR A 118 24.20 -22.90 4.82
N ALA A 119 23.86 -22.66 5.05
CA ALA A 119 24.14 -22.73 4.92
C ALA A 119 23.97 -22.82 5.23
N ARG A 120 23.86 -22.20 5.70
CA ARG A 120 24.20 -21.99 5.59
C ARG A 120 23.79 -21.98 6.03
N ARG A 121 23.65 -21.85 6.31
CA ARG A 121 23.84 -21.59 6.23
C ARG A 121 23.31 -21.68 6.51
N LYS A 122 23.17 -21.52 6.71
CA LYS A 122 23.31 -21.50 6.52
C LYS A 122 22.82 -21.63 6.66
N ARG A 123 22.86 -21.61 6.88
CA ARG A 123 23.07 -21.78 6.51
C ARG A 123 22.90 -22.09 6.46
#